data_45b0c6fd405717ecd2af396767f281be
#
_entry.id   45b0c6fd405717ecd2af396767f281be
#
_cell.length_a   1.000
_cell.length_b   1.000
_cell.length_c   1.000
_cell.angle_alpha   90.00
_cell.angle_beta   90.00
_cell.angle_gamma   90.00
#
_symmetry.space_group_name_H-M   'P 1'
#
loop_
_entity.id
_entity.type
_entity.pdbx_description
1 polymer ?
#
loop_
_entity_poly.entity_id
_entity_poly.type
_entity_poly.pdbx_seq_one_letter_code
_entity_poly.pdbx_strand_id
1 'polypeptide(L)'
;WEWSTAAFDQARTRDVPIFLSIGYSACHWCHVMAHESFENPEVARFLNEHFVNIKVDREERPDIDAIYMEATVAMTGHGGWPMSVFLDHEGRPFYTGTYFPPTPHHGMPSFGQLIQSISDTWTQRRDDILQAGERIVTALETRSAGFDPTDVSELNNEQLWEFLRGAVSGLEHSFDSENAGFGGAPKFPPSMVLEFLLRMTTDPVVGQAAEFMANNPLDSMARG
;
A
#
# COMPACT_ATOMS: atom_id res chain seq x y z
N TRP A 1 16.04 -8.87 9.02
CA TRP A 1 16.29 -7.64 9.80
C TRP A 1 14.99 -7.03 10.25
N GLU A 2 15.02 -6.28 11.34
CA GLU A 2 14.01 -5.30 11.69
C GLU A 2 14.26 -4.01 10.90
N TRP A 3 13.24 -3.18 10.75
CA TRP A 3 13.39 -1.85 10.16
C TRP A 3 14.28 -0.97 11.03
N SER A 4 15.48 -0.68 10.56
CA SER A 4 16.50 0.03 11.32
C SER A 4 17.57 0.63 10.40
N THR A 5 18.26 1.66 10.86
CA THR A 5 19.42 2.23 10.17
C THR A 5 20.48 1.17 9.87
N ALA A 6 20.69 0.21 10.78
CA ALA A 6 21.67 -0.86 10.60
C ALA A 6 21.35 -1.76 9.39
N ALA A 7 20.07 -2.02 9.09
CA ALA A 7 19.67 -2.77 7.91
C ALA A 7 20.00 -2.02 6.62
N PHE A 8 19.76 -0.71 6.58
CA PHE A 8 20.12 0.15 5.44
C PHE A 8 21.64 0.26 5.25
N ASP A 9 22.40 0.41 6.33
CA ASP A 9 23.86 0.44 6.28
C ASP A 9 24.43 -0.90 5.78
N GLN A 10 23.80 -2.02 6.16
CA GLN A 10 24.16 -3.33 5.64
C GLN A 10 23.90 -3.44 4.13
N ALA A 11 22.77 -2.90 3.65
CA ALA A 11 22.45 -2.89 2.23
C ALA A 11 23.45 -2.05 1.43
N ARG A 12 23.84 -0.87 1.94
CA ARG A 12 24.89 -0.04 1.34
C ARG A 12 26.25 -0.74 1.33
N THR A 13 26.64 -1.37 2.44
CA THR A 13 27.94 -2.04 2.56
C THR A 13 28.05 -3.23 1.61
N ARG A 14 26.98 -4.00 1.45
CA ARG A 14 26.94 -5.15 0.55
C ARG A 14 26.62 -4.79 -0.90
N ASP A 15 26.21 -3.56 -1.14
CA ASP A 15 25.76 -3.07 -2.44
C ASP A 15 24.62 -3.88 -3.04
N VAL A 16 23.65 -4.28 -2.21
CA VAL A 16 22.46 -5.07 -2.61
C VAL A 16 21.17 -4.31 -2.31
N PRO A 17 20.08 -4.56 -3.06
CA PRO A 17 18.78 -3.95 -2.77
C PRO A 17 18.18 -4.50 -1.48
N ILE A 18 17.18 -3.77 -0.97
CA ILE A 18 16.42 -4.20 0.19
C ILE A 18 15.14 -4.90 -0.29
N PHE A 19 14.85 -6.06 0.28
CA PHE A 19 13.54 -6.70 0.19
C PHE A 19 12.78 -6.46 1.48
N LEU A 20 11.70 -5.67 1.42
CA LEU A 20 10.82 -5.35 2.53
C LEU A 20 9.55 -6.19 2.43
N SER A 21 9.31 -7.03 3.42
CA SER A 21 8.08 -7.82 3.55
C SER A 21 7.24 -7.26 4.70
N ILE A 22 6.06 -6.75 4.39
CA ILE A 22 5.12 -6.23 5.38
C ILE A 22 3.90 -7.16 5.48
N GLY A 23 3.50 -7.46 6.70
CA GLY A 23 2.36 -8.31 6.99
C GLY A 23 1.88 -8.12 8.43
N TYR A 24 1.14 -9.07 8.97
CA TYR A 24 0.70 -9.09 10.36
C TYR A 24 0.43 -10.54 10.83
N SER A 25 0.30 -10.74 12.13
CA SER A 25 0.27 -12.09 12.72
C SER A 25 -0.93 -12.94 12.27
N ALA A 26 -2.10 -12.34 12.06
CA ALA A 26 -3.32 -13.04 11.62
C ALA A 26 -3.49 -13.07 10.09
N CYS A 27 -2.50 -12.65 9.32
CA CYS A 27 -2.55 -12.59 7.86
C CYS A 27 -2.41 -13.97 7.23
N HIS A 28 -3.52 -14.57 6.76
CA HIS A 28 -3.53 -15.88 6.13
C HIS A 28 -2.54 -15.98 4.94
N TRP A 29 -2.63 -15.06 3.98
CA TRP A 29 -1.77 -15.08 2.81
C TRP A 29 -0.29 -14.79 3.10
N CYS A 30 0.01 -14.12 4.22
CA CYS A 30 1.38 -13.95 4.70
C CYS A 30 1.97 -15.29 5.15
N HIS A 31 1.19 -16.12 5.83
CA HIS A 31 1.58 -17.47 6.21
C HIS A 31 1.74 -18.38 4.99
N VAL A 32 0.81 -18.30 4.04
CA VAL A 32 0.91 -19.05 2.78
C VAL A 32 2.21 -18.71 2.06
N MET A 33 2.53 -17.42 1.87
CA MET A 33 3.77 -17.01 1.20
C MET A 33 5.03 -17.40 1.99
N ALA A 34 4.97 -17.38 3.33
CA ALA A 34 6.07 -17.82 4.16
C ALA A 34 6.38 -19.32 3.91
N HIS A 35 5.37 -20.17 3.97
CA HIS A 35 5.52 -21.62 3.72
C HIS A 35 5.95 -21.96 2.31
N GLU A 36 5.35 -21.31 1.32
CA GLU A 36 5.59 -21.64 -0.08
C GLU A 36 6.91 -21.09 -0.64
N SER A 37 7.37 -19.95 -0.10
CA SER A 37 8.52 -19.23 -0.65
C SER A 37 9.63 -19.00 0.37
N PHE A 38 9.36 -18.41 1.53
CA PHE A 38 10.44 -18.03 2.45
C PHE A 38 11.09 -19.21 3.16
N GLU A 39 10.35 -20.29 3.42
CA GLU A 39 10.86 -21.53 4.04
C GLU A 39 11.59 -22.45 3.01
N ASN A 40 11.53 -22.11 1.71
CA ASN A 40 12.30 -22.84 0.71
C ASN A 40 13.79 -22.50 0.85
N PRO A 41 14.69 -23.50 1.09
CA PRO A 41 16.09 -23.25 1.34
C PRO A 41 16.84 -22.57 0.16
N GLU A 42 16.43 -22.81 -1.09
CA GLU A 42 17.06 -22.18 -2.27
C GLU A 42 16.66 -20.71 -2.36
N VAL A 43 15.37 -20.40 -2.16
CA VAL A 43 14.86 -19.02 -2.12
C VAL A 43 15.47 -18.26 -0.95
N ALA A 44 15.52 -18.87 0.23
CA ALA A 44 16.09 -18.24 1.42
C ALA A 44 17.59 -17.94 1.24
N ARG A 45 18.35 -18.87 0.68
CA ARG A 45 19.76 -18.65 0.37
C ARG A 45 19.93 -17.49 -0.61
N PHE A 46 19.17 -17.49 -1.72
CA PHE A 46 19.25 -16.45 -2.74
C PHE A 46 18.91 -15.07 -2.16
N LEU A 47 17.83 -14.97 -1.38
CA LEU A 47 17.45 -13.74 -0.68
C LEU A 47 18.56 -13.24 0.25
N ASN A 48 19.17 -14.13 1.03
CA ASN A 48 20.25 -13.75 1.96
C ASN A 48 21.55 -13.35 1.25
N GLU A 49 21.81 -13.91 0.07
CA GLU A 49 22.99 -13.55 -0.74
C GLU A 49 22.80 -12.24 -1.50
N HIS A 50 21.61 -11.95 -2.01
CA HIS A 50 21.39 -10.86 -2.96
C HIS A 50 20.56 -9.71 -2.43
N PHE A 51 20.04 -9.79 -1.21
CA PHE A 51 19.22 -8.74 -0.59
C PHE A 51 19.58 -8.53 0.88
N VAL A 52 19.19 -7.39 1.41
CA VAL A 52 18.95 -7.23 2.83
C VAL A 52 17.45 -7.37 3.04
N ASN A 53 17.05 -8.42 3.77
CA ASN A 53 15.66 -8.77 3.98
C ASN A 53 15.15 -8.11 5.27
N ILE A 54 14.17 -7.22 5.15
CA ILE A 54 13.51 -6.56 6.28
C ILE A 54 12.09 -7.08 6.41
N LYS A 55 11.70 -7.45 7.62
CA LYS A 55 10.33 -7.84 7.94
C LYS A 55 9.71 -6.81 8.86
N VAL A 56 8.50 -6.38 8.54
CA VAL A 56 7.73 -5.40 9.31
C VAL A 56 6.37 -5.98 9.62
N ASP A 57 5.96 -5.88 10.87
CA ASP A 57 4.59 -6.07 11.31
C ASP A 57 3.87 -4.72 11.23
N ARG A 58 2.80 -4.66 10.43
CA ARG A 58 2.01 -3.44 10.25
C ARG A 58 1.29 -2.98 11.52
N GLU A 59 1.03 -3.90 12.45
CA GLU A 59 0.36 -3.58 13.71
C GLU A 59 1.34 -2.88 14.67
N GLU A 60 2.64 -3.20 14.57
CA GLU A 60 3.71 -2.54 15.33
C GLU A 60 4.22 -1.26 14.66
N ARG A 61 4.27 -1.26 13.31
CA ARG A 61 4.80 -0.16 12.50
C ARG A 61 3.81 0.29 11.42
N PRO A 62 2.63 0.80 11.82
CA PRO A 62 1.63 1.31 10.88
C PRO A 62 2.13 2.52 10.05
N ASP A 63 3.09 3.26 10.56
CA ASP A 63 3.77 4.35 9.86
C ASP A 63 4.48 3.86 8.58
N ILE A 64 5.23 2.77 8.68
CA ILE A 64 5.93 2.16 7.54
C ILE A 64 4.93 1.53 6.58
N ASP A 65 3.96 0.79 7.12
CA ASP A 65 2.91 0.16 6.31
C ASP A 65 2.16 1.19 5.45
N ALA A 66 1.75 2.31 6.02
CA ALA A 66 1.00 3.34 5.31
C ALA A 66 1.78 3.91 4.11
N ILE A 67 3.06 4.24 4.30
CA ILE A 67 3.92 4.80 3.24
C ILE A 67 4.05 3.81 2.07
N TYR A 68 4.39 2.55 2.35
CA TYR A 68 4.61 1.57 1.29
C TYR A 68 3.31 1.00 0.71
N MET A 69 2.20 1.05 1.45
CA MET A 69 0.88 0.75 0.91
C MET A 69 0.47 1.80 -0.13
N GLU A 70 0.68 3.08 0.16
CA GLU A 70 0.42 4.15 -0.81
C GLU A 70 1.26 3.97 -2.08
N ALA A 71 2.56 3.69 -1.93
CA ALA A 71 3.43 3.38 -3.06
C ALA A 71 2.95 2.15 -3.85
N THR A 72 2.55 1.08 -3.16
CA THR A 72 2.05 -0.15 -3.79
C THR A 72 0.78 0.12 -4.58
N VAL A 73 -0.19 0.82 -4.01
CA VAL A 73 -1.41 1.21 -4.73
C VAL A 73 -1.13 2.12 -5.92
N ALA A 74 -0.20 3.07 -5.78
CA ALA A 74 0.18 3.97 -6.88
C ALA A 74 0.82 3.21 -8.06
N MET A 75 1.59 2.16 -7.79
CA MET A 75 2.32 1.39 -8.80
C MET A 75 1.50 0.27 -9.43
N THR A 76 0.62 -0.38 -8.66
CA THR A 76 -0.08 -1.60 -9.08
C THR A 76 -1.58 -1.42 -9.26
N GLY A 77 -2.14 -0.31 -8.77
CA GLY A 77 -3.57 -0.03 -8.76
C GLY A 77 -4.33 -0.70 -7.61
N HIS A 78 -3.70 -1.54 -6.83
CA HIS A 78 -4.29 -2.21 -5.67
C HIS A 78 -3.27 -2.42 -4.55
N GLY A 79 -3.74 -2.63 -3.33
CA GLY A 79 -2.92 -2.93 -2.18
C GLY A 79 -3.36 -4.19 -1.47
N GLY A 80 -2.62 -4.62 -0.46
CA GLY A 80 -2.95 -5.81 0.34
C GLY A 80 -1.73 -6.42 1.02
N TRP A 81 -1.98 -7.42 1.83
CA TRP A 81 -0.94 -8.18 2.53
C TRP A 81 -1.01 -9.67 2.18
N PRO A 82 0.16 -10.34 2.07
CA PRO A 82 1.51 -9.80 2.28
C PRO A 82 1.83 -8.69 1.30
N MET A 83 2.57 -7.68 1.74
CA MET A 83 3.10 -6.65 0.85
C MET A 83 4.60 -6.88 0.67
N SER A 84 5.02 -6.97 -0.59
CA SER A 84 6.39 -7.22 -1.00
C SER A 84 6.91 -5.98 -1.72
N VAL A 85 7.91 -5.31 -1.14
CA VAL A 85 8.45 -4.06 -1.67
C VAL A 85 9.95 -4.20 -1.85
N PHE A 86 10.47 -3.75 -2.98
CA PHE A 86 11.90 -3.70 -3.25
C PHE A 86 12.37 -2.26 -3.25
N LEU A 87 13.38 -1.98 -2.42
CA LEU A 87 13.86 -0.64 -2.13
C LEU A 87 15.32 -0.48 -2.53
N ASP A 88 15.67 0.75 -2.87
CA ASP A 88 17.06 1.17 -2.93
C ASP A 88 17.63 1.46 -1.52
N HIS A 89 18.87 1.94 -1.47
CA HIS A 89 19.57 2.23 -0.23
C HIS A 89 19.02 3.43 0.55
N GLU A 90 18.19 4.27 -0.07
CA GLU A 90 17.50 5.42 0.52
C GLU A 90 16.06 5.10 0.93
N GLY A 91 15.62 3.85 0.75
CA GLY A 91 14.25 3.42 1.07
C GLY A 91 13.24 3.78 -0.01
N ARG A 92 13.66 4.19 -1.21
CA ARG A 92 12.76 4.50 -2.31
C ARG A 92 12.29 3.21 -2.98
N PRO A 93 10.98 2.98 -3.09
CA PRO A 93 10.44 1.78 -3.72
C PRO A 93 10.61 1.87 -5.24
N PHE A 94 11.15 0.82 -5.85
CA PHE A 94 11.27 0.72 -7.30
C PHE A 94 10.47 -0.45 -7.89
N TYR A 95 10.03 -1.39 -7.07
CA TYR A 95 9.11 -2.45 -7.43
C TYR A 95 8.27 -2.86 -6.22
N THR A 96 6.97 -3.10 -6.44
CA THR A 96 6.05 -3.51 -5.39
C THR A 96 5.08 -4.57 -5.90
N GLY A 97 4.53 -5.32 -4.99
CA GLY A 97 3.44 -6.27 -5.21
C GLY A 97 2.92 -6.80 -3.89
N THR A 98 1.96 -7.71 -3.97
CA THR A 98 1.41 -8.36 -2.81
C THR A 98 1.94 -9.79 -2.69
N TYR A 99 1.09 -10.78 -2.86
CA TYR A 99 1.48 -12.18 -2.88
C TYR A 99 2.11 -12.57 -4.21
N PHE A 100 3.15 -13.42 -4.16
CA PHE A 100 3.77 -14.07 -5.31
C PHE A 100 3.79 -15.58 -5.11
N PRO A 101 3.34 -16.39 -6.10
CA PRO A 101 3.28 -17.83 -5.97
C PRO A 101 4.68 -18.47 -6.02
N PRO A 102 4.85 -19.73 -5.52
CA PRO A 102 6.10 -20.47 -5.60
C PRO A 102 6.45 -20.94 -7.02
N THR A 103 5.43 -21.09 -7.86
CA THR A 103 5.56 -21.42 -9.29
C THR A 103 4.76 -20.45 -10.14
N PRO A 104 5.16 -20.18 -11.40
CA PRO A 104 4.42 -19.26 -12.27
C PRO A 104 2.95 -19.67 -12.40
N HIS A 105 2.05 -18.73 -12.19
CA HIS A 105 0.60 -18.99 -12.20
C HIS A 105 -0.19 -17.79 -12.71
N HIS A 106 -1.18 -18.03 -13.59
CA HIS A 106 -2.06 -17.00 -14.16
C HIS A 106 -1.34 -15.74 -14.69
N GLY A 107 -0.19 -15.91 -15.34
CA GLY A 107 0.58 -14.80 -15.91
C GLY A 107 1.48 -14.07 -14.89
N MET A 108 1.43 -14.44 -13.62
CA MET A 108 2.37 -13.95 -12.61
C MET A 108 3.64 -14.80 -12.57
N PRO A 109 4.82 -14.18 -12.46
CA PRO A 109 6.07 -14.92 -12.23
C PRO A 109 6.05 -15.58 -10.86
N SER A 110 6.85 -16.64 -10.68
CA SER A 110 7.11 -17.14 -9.33
C SER A 110 7.93 -16.15 -8.52
N PHE A 111 7.83 -16.24 -7.18
CA PHE A 111 8.65 -15.42 -6.29
C PHE A 111 10.15 -15.59 -6.59
N GLY A 112 10.61 -16.82 -6.83
CA GLY A 112 12.00 -17.09 -7.20
C GLY A 112 12.43 -16.39 -8.51
N GLN A 113 11.59 -16.41 -9.54
CA GLN A 113 11.85 -15.68 -10.79
C GLN A 113 11.87 -14.15 -10.58
N LEU A 114 11.00 -13.64 -9.74
CA LEU A 114 10.94 -12.21 -9.43
C LEU A 114 12.23 -11.75 -8.76
N ILE A 115 12.65 -12.39 -7.68
CA ILE A 115 13.87 -11.98 -6.95
C ILE A 115 15.12 -12.10 -7.80
N GLN A 116 15.19 -13.13 -8.67
CA GLN A 116 16.29 -13.26 -9.64
C GLN A 116 16.30 -12.07 -10.62
N SER A 117 15.15 -11.74 -11.22
CA SER A 117 15.03 -10.62 -12.15
C SER A 117 15.39 -9.28 -11.51
N ILE A 118 15.00 -9.06 -10.26
CA ILE A 118 15.33 -7.83 -9.52
C ILE A 118 16.83 -7.77 -9.23
N SER A 119 17.45 -8.85 -8.80
CA SER A 119 18.90 -8.92 -8.55
C SER A 119 19.70 -8.65 -9.82
N ASP A 120 19.28 -9.25 -10.95
CA ASP A 120 19.92 -9.04 -12.25
C ASP A 120 19.77 -7.57 -12.71
N THR A 121 18.58 -7.00 -12.55
CA THR A 121 18.32 -5.59 -12.91
C THR A 121 19.12 -4.63 -12.01
N TRP A 122 19.23 -4.93 -10.71
CA TRP A 122 20.04 -4.15 -9.78
C TRP A 122 21.52 -4.11 -10.19
N THR A 123 22.03 -5.22 -10.69
CA THR A 123 23.43 -5.33 -11.11
C THR A 123 23.68 -4.72 -12.49
N GLN A 124 22.75 -4.89 -13.43
CA GLN A 124 22.97 -4.55 -14.85
C GLN A 124 22.40 -3.20 -15.25
N ARG A 125 21.32 -2.72 -14.58
CA ARG A 125 20.55 -1.52 -14.94
C ARG A 125 20.20 -0.67 -13.72
N ARG A 126 21.18 -0.42 -12.86
CA ARG A 126 20.99 0.31 -11.62
C ARG A 126 20.38 1.70 -11.83
N ASP A 127 20.84 2.43 -12.82
CA ASP A 127 20.34 3.78 -13.10
C ASP A 127 18.85 3.79 -13.42
N ASP A 128 18.35 2.77 -14.13
CA ASP A 128 16.92 2.61 -14.41
C ASP A 128 16.11 2.43 -13.11
N ILE A 129 16.65 1.65 -12.17
CA ILE A 129 16.04 1.41 -10.85
C ILE A 129 15.97 2.73 -10.04
N LEU A 130 17.07 3.44 -9.94
CA LEU A 130 17.15 4.69 -9.19
C LEU A 130 16.19 5.74 -9.74
N GLN A 131 16.14 5.89 -11.08
CA GLN A 131 15.20 6.79 -11.74
C GLN A 131 13.73 6.36 -11.54
N ALA A 132 13.46 5.06 -11.51
CA ALA A 132 12.10 4.57 -11.23
C ALA A 132 11.68 4.93 -9.81
N GLY A 133 12.55 4.71 -8.82
CA GLY A 133 12.32 5.08 -7.43
C GLY A 133 12.07 6.58 -7.25
N GLU A 134 12.89 7.44 -7.86
CA GLU A 134 12.71 8.89 -7.81
C GLU A 134 11.36 9.34 -8.39
N ARG A 135 10.96 8.78 -9.53
CA ARG A 135 9.65 9.11 -10.14
C ARG A 135 8.49 8.75 -9.22
N ILE A 136 8.58 7.62 -8.52
CA ILE A 136 7.54 7.18 -7.59
C ILE A 136 7.46 8.14 -6.40
N VAL A 137 8.59 8.46 -5.77
CA VAL A 137 8.63 9.41 -4.64
C VAL A 137 8.06 10.76 -5.06
N THR A 138 8.49 11.32 -6.20
CA THR A 138 7.98 12.59 -6.70
C THR A 138 6.46 12.55 -6.96
N ALA A 139 5.95 11.43 -7.48
CA ALA A 139 4.51 11.26 -7.71
C ALA A 139 3.71 11.20 -6.38
N LEU A 140 4.25 10.55 -5.36
CA LEU A 140 3.65 10.48 -4.02
C LEU A 140 3.68 11.86 -3.34
N GLU A 141 4.82 12.55 -3.36
CA GLU A 141 4.96 13.91 -2.83
C GLU A 141 3.97 14.89 -3.48
N THR A 142 3.80 14.80 -4.80
CA THR A 142 2.85 15.64 -5.53
C THR A 142 1.40 15.37 -5.11
N ARG A 143 1.06 14.13 -4.82
CA ARG A 143 -0.28 13.76 -4.31
C ARG A 143 -0.48 14.25 -2.87
N SER A 144 0.55 14.17 -2.04
CA SER A 144 0.54 14.63 -0.66
C SER A 144 0.62 16.16 -0.54
N ALA A 145 1.23 16.86 -1.51
CA ALA A 145 1.37 18.32 -1.51
C ALA A 145 0.02 19.07 -1.62
N GLY A 146 -1.07 18.38 -1.95
CA GLY A 146 -2.43 18.94 -1.86
C GLY A 146 -3.00 18.96 -0.44
N PHE A 147 -2.28 18.41 0.54
CA PHE A 147 -2.70 18.32 1.93
C PHE A 147 -1.58 18.79 2.85
N ASP A 148 -1.57 20.07 3.20
CA ASP A 148 -0.68 20.59 4.26
C ASP A 148 -1.42 20.47 5.60
N PRO A 149 -1.05 19.50 6.47
CA PRO A 149 -1.70 19.33 7.77
C PRO A 149 -1.44 20.48 8.74
N THR A 150 -0.49 21.37 8.42
CA THR A 150 -0.21 22.55 9.26
C THR A 150 -1.26 23.64 9.12
N ASP A 151 -2.01 23.68 8.03
CA ASP A 151 -3.03 24.68 7.77
C ASP A 151 -4.37 24.38 8.50
N VAL A 152 -4.58 23.15 8.97
CA VAL A 152 -5.87 22.77 9.61
C VAL A 152 -6.06 23.48 10.96
N SER A 153 -4.98 23.79 11.65
CA SER A 153 -5.05 24.50 12.96
C SER A 153 -5.46 25.98 12.85
N GLU A 154 -5.36 26.55 11.65
CA GLU A 154 -5.72 27.95 11.37
C GLU A 154 -7.12 28.07 10.74
N LEU A 155 -7.75 26.96 10.36
CA LEU A 155 -9.09 26.96 9.77
C LEU A 155 -10.14 27.36 10.80
N ASN A 156 -11.01 28.29 10.43
CA ASN A 156 -12.22 28.56 11.19
C ASN A 156 -13.27 27.45 10.97
N ASN A 157 -14.32 27.43 11.78
CA ASN A 157 -15.35 26.40 11.70
C ASN A 157 -16.03 26.30 10.32
N GLU A 158 -16.21 27.40 9.60
CA GLU A 158 -16.85 27.43 8.29
C GLU A 158 -15.96 26.75 7.26
N GLN A 159 -14.66 27.05 7.25
CA GLN A 159 -13.66 26.41 6.39
C GLN A 159 -13.52 24.92 6.67
N LEU A 160 -13.58 24.52 7.96
CA LEU A 160 -13.59 23.09 8.34
C LEU A 160 -14.82 22.37 7.77
N TRP A 161 -16.00 22.99 7.85
CA TRP A 161 -17.20 22.40 7.25
C TRP A 161 -17.13 22.34 5.72
N GLU A 162 -16.60 23.36 5.06
CA GLU A 162 -16.36 23.32 3.60
C GLU A 162 -15.42 22.17 3.22
N PHE A 163 -14.35 21.99 3.98
CA PHE A 163 -13.43 20.87 3.77
C PHE A 163 -14.12 19.51 3.91
N LEU A 164 -14.91 19.31 4.97
CA LEU A 164 -15.67 18.07 5.19
C LEU A 164 -16.71 17.82 4.10
N ARG A 165 -17.41 18.86 3.64
CA ARG A 165 -18.36 18.78 2.51
C ARG A 165 -17.63 18.43 1.21
N GLY A 166 -16.47 19.03 0.98
CA GLY A 166 -15.60 18.70 -0.15
C GLY A 166 -15.19 17.23 -0.16
N ALA A 167 -14.88 16.66 1.00
CA ALA A 167 -14.58 15.23 1.14
C ALA A 167 -15.78 14.34 0.78
N VAL A 168 -17.01 14.68 1.22
CA VAL A 168 -18.22 13.95 0.81
C VAL A 168 -18.42 14.02 -0.71
N SER A 169 -18.28 15.21 -1.32
CA SER A 169 -18.39 15.36 -2.77
C SER A 169 -17.31 14.61 -3.53
N GLY A 170 -16.10 14.52 -2.99
CA GLY A 170 -15.03 13.68 -3.54
C GLY A 170 -15.38 12.19 -3.54
N LEU A 171 -16.03 11.72 -2.48
CA LEU A 171 -16.51 10.35 -2.39
C LEU A 171 -17.63 10.04 -3.40
N GLU A 172 -18.51 10.98 -3.71
CA GLU A 172 -19.56 10.79 -4.74
C GLU A 172 -18.96 10.41 -6.10
N HIS A 173 -17.83 10.99 -6.48
CA HIS A 173 -17.18 10.69 -7.77
C HIS A 173 -16.63 9.25 -7.87
N SER A 174 -16.34 8.62 -6.75
CA SER A 174 -15.85 7.24 -6.68
C SER A 174 -16.91 6.21 -6.28
N PHE A 175 -18.14 6.68 -6.00
CA PHE A 175 -19.24 5.83 -5.56
C PHE A 175 -19.82 5.01 -6.71
N ASP A 176 -19.86 3.69 -6.53
CA ASP A 176 -20.50 2.75 -7.46
C ASP A 176 -21.95 2.50 -7.03
N SER A 177 -22.86 3.13 -7.70
CA SER A 177 -24.30 3.01 -7.39
C SER A 177 -24.94 1.69 -7.85
N GLU A 178 -24.27 0.94 -8.75
CA GLU A 178 -24.80 -0.34 -9.26
C GLU A 178 -24.43 -1.51 -8.34
N ASN A 179 -23.16 -1.54 -7.88
CA ASN A 179 -22.65 -2.65 -7.08
C ASN A 179 -22.38 -2.24 -5.62
N ALA A 180 -22.77 -1.05 -5.24
CA ALA A 180 -22.54 -0.43 -3.93
C ALA A 180 -21.04 -0.23 -3.57
N GLY A 181 -20.78 0.72 -2.68
CA GLY A 181 -19.43 1.02 -2.20
C GLY A 181 -18.61 1.89 -3.15
N PHE A 182 -17.31 1.85 -3.01
CA PHE A 182 -16.39 2.81 -3.66
C PHE A 182 -15.37 2.10 -4.53
N GLY A 183 -15.02 2.73 -5.65
CA GLY A 183 -14.04 2.20 -6.61
C GLY A 183 -14.52 0.95 -7.36
N GLY A 184 -13.59 0.21 -7.95
CA GLY A 184 -13.81 -1.02 -8.71
C GLY A 184 -13.74 -2.29 -7.84
N ALA A 185 -14.06 -3.45 -8.45
CA ALA A 185 -13.93 -4.76 -7.80
C ALA A 185 -12.45 -5.23 -7.76
N PRO A 186 -12.04 -5.98 -6.72
CA PRO A 186 -12.80 -6.39 -5.54
C PRO A 186 -12.97 -5.25 -4.53
N LYS A 187 -14.15 -5.18 -3.88
CA LYS A 187 -14.44 -4.17 -2.86
C LYS A 187 -14.33 -4.76 -1.47
N PHE A 188 -13.73 -3.98 -0.56
CA PHE A 188 -13.66 -4.29 0.86
C PHE A 188 -14.53 -3.32 1.65
N PRO A 189 -15.05 -3.72 2.84
CA PRO A 189 -15.83 -2.83 3.69
C PRO A 189 -15.04 -1.57 4.07
N PRO A 190 -15.44 -0.37 3.62
CA PRO A 190 -14.71 0.87 3.87
C PRO A 190 -15.13 1.49 5.21
N SER A 191 -14.87 0.80 6.33
CA SER A 191 -15.42 1.12 7.66
C SER A 191 -15.23 2.59 8.07
N MET A 192 -14.04 3.16 7.83
CA MET A 192 -13.75 4.55 8.19
C MET A 192 -14.53 5.55 7.34
N VAL A 193 -14.69 5.24 6.04
CA VAL A 193 -15.49 6.06 5.12
C VAL A 193 -16.95 6.02 5.51
N LEU A 194 -17.48 4.83 5.84
CA LEU A 194 -18.86 4.68 6.29
C LEU A 194 -19.13 5.44 7.59
N GLU A 195 -18.21 5.35 8.56
CA GLU A 195 -18.32 6.12 9.80
C GLU A 195 -18.31 7.64 9.55
N PHE A 196 -17.42 8.12 8.69
CA PHE A 196 -17.37 9.52 8.29
C PHE A 196 -18.69 9.96 7.64
N LEU A 197 -19.20 9.21 6.68
CA LEU A 197 -20.47 9.51 6.01
C LEU A 197 -21.65 9.52 6.97
N LEU A 198 -21.73 8.56 7.90
CA LEU A 198 -22.77 8.54 8.94
C LEU A 198 -22.72 9.78 9.83
N ARG A 199 -21.54 10.31 10.15
CA ARG A 199 -21.40 11.57 10.88
C ARG A 199 -21.85 12.79 10.07
N MET A 200 -21.72 12.73 8.76
CA MET A 200 -22.11 13.80 7.84
C MET A 200 -23.60 13.82 7.47
N THR A 201 -24.39 12.81 7.84
CA THR A 201 -25.82 12.71 7.49
C THR A 201 -26.66 13.90 8.01
N THR A 202 -26.21 14.55 9.06
CA THR A 202 -26.89 15.71 9.65
C THR A 202 -26.53 17.06 9.00
N ASP A 203 -25.58 17.07 8.08
CA ASP A 203 -25.19 18.30 7.38
C ASP A 203 -26.28 18.74 6.39
N PRO A 204 -26.71 20.01 6.40
CA PRO A 204 -27.82 20.46 5.56
C PRO A 204 -27.51 20.48 4.06
N VAL A 205 -26.24 20.41 3.65
CA VAL A 205 -25.81 20.50 2.25
C VAL A 205 -25.55 19.11 1.65
N VAL A 206 -24.77 18.30 2.34
CA VAL A 206 -24.32 16.99 1.83
C VAL A 206 -24.94 15.79 2.56
N GLY A 207 -25.78 16.01 3.56
CA GLY A 207 -26.32 14.96 4.43
C GLY A 207 -27.09 13.88 3.67
N GLN A 208 -27.90 14.25 2.69
CA GLN A 208 -28.67 13.28 1.89
C GLN A 208 -27.74 12.37 1.04
N ALA A 209 -26.72 12.94 0.42
CA ALA A 209 -25.73 12.18 -0.33
C ALA A 209 -24.91 11.27 0.60
N ALA A 210 -24.48 11.77 1.75
CA ALA A 210 -23.75 11.02 2.75
C ALA A 210 -24.61 9.83 3.28
N GLU A 211 -25.88 10.03 3.57
CA GLU A 211 -26.81 8.99 4.01
C GLU A 211 -26.96 7.90 2.95
N PHE A 212 -27.16 8.28 1.71
CA PHE A 212 -27.28 7.34 0.60
C PHE A 212 -26.00 6.49 0.42
N MET A 213 -24.82 7.15 0.39
CA MET A 213 -23.53 6.48 0.24
C MET A 213 -23.15 5.62 1.46
N ALA A 214 -23.68 5.89 2.64
CA ALA A 214 -23.45 5.04 3.81
C ALA A 214 -24.39 3.84 3.83
N ASN A 215 -25.69 4.04 3.62
CA ASN A 215 -26.70 2.98 3.75
C ASN A 215 -26.64 1.96 2.61
N ASN A 216 -26.37 2.39 1.39
CA ASN A 216 -26.34 1.49 0.23
C ASN A 216 -25.29 0.35 0.36
N PRO A 217 -24.00 0.63 0.72
CA PRO A 217 -23.02 -0.43 0.98
C PRO A 217 -23.37 -1.28 2.20
N LEU A 218 -23.88 -0.68 3.28
CA LEU A 218 -24.26 -1.42 4.48
C LEU A 218 -25.38 -2.42 4.18
N ASP A 219 -26.40 -1.99 3.45
CA ASP A 219 -27.50 -2.86 3.00
C ASP A 219 -27.02 -3.98 2.08
N SER A 220 -26.08 -3.67 1.17
CA SER A 220 -25.53 -4.67 0.26
C SER A 220 -24.69 -5.71 0.99
N MET A 221 -23.85 -5.28 1.93
CA MET A 221 -23.08 -6.18 2.80
C MET A 221 -23.96 -7.06 3.69
N ALA A 222 -25.12 -6.54 4.15
CA ALA A 222 -26.05 -7.29 4.98
C ALA A 222 -26.83 -8.39 4.21
N ARG A 223 -26.94 -8.24 2.88
CA ARG A 223 -27.62 -9.21 2.02
C ARG A 223 -26.69 -10.30 1.48
N GLY A 224 -25.39 -10.15 1.57
CA GLY A 224 -24.33 -11.08 1.11
C GLY A 224 -23.92 -10.81 -0.30
#